data_47eb98f00d1d21fbb1284b2ea62461bd
#
_entry.id   47eb98f00d1d21fbb1284b2ea62461bd
#
_cell.length_a   1.000
_cell.length_b   1.000
_cell.length_c   1.000
_cell.angle_alpha   90.00
_cell.angle_beta   90.00
_cell.angle_gamma   90.00
#
_symmetry.space_group_name_H-M   'P 1'
#
loop_
_entity.id
_entity.type
_entity.pdbx_description
1 polymer ?
#
loop_
_entity_poly.entity_id
_entity_poly.type
_entity_poly.pdbx_seq_one_letter_code
_entity_poly.pdbx_strand_id
1 'polypeptide(L)'
;MGANLLFEMADTTFGIEICEDLWAPIPPSSSLALQGAEILFNLSADNEGIGKHNYLCSLISQQSARCIAGYVFCSCGFGESTTDVVFAGNGLIYENGSLIEYSKRFSFEGQVVIGEIDVEHLRIERRVNTTFA
;
A
#
# COMPACT_ATOMS: atom_id res chain seq x y z
N MET A 1 -4.31 21.64 -2.26
CA MET A 1 -5.03 20.37 -2.28
C MET A 1 -4.93 19.77 -0.89
N GLY A 2 -6.05 19.35 -0.30
CA GLY A 2 -6.01 18.68 1.01
C GLY A 2 -5.39 17.28 0.87
N ALA A 3 -4.57 16.88 1.84
CA ALA A 3 -3.93 15.55 1.87
C ALA A 3 -4.90 14.38 2.17
N ASN A 4 -6.19 14.67 2.35
CA ASN A 4 -7.21 13.70 2.78
C ASN A 4 -8.35 13.64 1.75
N LEU A 5 -8.01 13.34 0.50
CA LEU A 5 -9.00 13.11 -0.53
C LEU A 5 -9.36 11.63 -0.60
N LEU A 6 -10.65 11.34 -0.57
CA LEU A 6 -11.20 10.03 -0.90
C LEU A 6 -11.74 10.04 -2.33
N PHE A 7 -11.59 8.91 -2.97
CA PHE A 7 -12.08 8.67 -4.31
C PHE A 7 -13.06 7.50 -4.27
N GLU A 8 -14.08 7.56 -5.11
CA GLU A 8 -15.05 6.47 -5.27
C GLU A 8 -14.93 5.89 -6.68
N MET A 9 -14.93 4.58 -6.77
CA MET A 9 -15.00 3.84 -8.02
C MET A 9 -15.94 2.67 -7.84
N ALA A 10 -17.04 2.65 -8.60
CA ALA A 10 -18.16 1.75 -8.38
C ALA A 10 -18.68 1.88 -6.93
N ASP A 11 -18.60 0.81 -6.15
CA ASP A 11 -19.05 0.76 -4.77
C ASP A 11 -17.88 0.77 -3.74
N THR A 12 -16.68 1.04 -4.21
CA THR A 12 -15.46 0.99 -3.39
C THR A 12 -14.85 2.37 -3.22
N THR A 13 -14.48 2.70 -1.99
CA THR A 13 -13.79 3.95 -1.63
C THR A 13 -12.30 3.69 -1.46
N PHE A 14 -11.47 4.54 -2.07
CA PHE A 14 -10.01 4.42 -1.92
C PHE A 14 -9.33 5.76 -1.60
N GLY A 15 -8.17 5.66 -1.00
CA GLY A 15 -7.29 6.78 -0.70
C GLY A 15 -5.90 6.57 -1.30
N ILE A 16 -5.17 7.69 -1.46
CA ILE A 16 -3.81 7.69 -2.02
C ILE A 16 -2.88 8.40 -1.06
N GLU A 17 -1.76 7.78 -0.76
CA GLU A 17 -0.62 8.41 -0.11
C GLU A 17 0.64 8.23 -0.97
N ILE A 18 1.70 8.97 -0.68
CA ILE A 18 2.87 9.02 -1.56
C ILE A 18 4.13 8.67 -0.80
N CYS A 19 4.81 7.63 -1.28
CA CYS A 19 6.19 7.30 -0.93
C CYS A 19 6.44 7.26 0.59
N GLU A 20 7.18 8.22 1.12
CA GLU A 20 7.55 8.32 2.54
C GLU A 20 6.37 8.50 3.52
N ASP A 21 5.19 8.81 3.03
CA ASP A 21 4.01 8.90 3.89
C ASP A 21 3.79 7.63 4.72
N LEU A 22 4.05 6.46 4.14
CA LEU A 22 3.98 5.16 4.83
C LEU A 22 4.94 5.07 6.03
N TRP A 23 6.08 5.76 5.98
CA TRP A 23 7.14 5.71 7.00
C TRP A 23 6.88 6.65 8.17
N ALA A 24 5.89 7.53 8.04
CA ALA A 24 5.53 8.46 9.10
C ALA A 24 5.01 7.71 10.34
N PRO A 25 5.22 8.23 11.56
CA PRO A 25 4.66 7.64 12.78
C PRO A 25 3.14 7.46 12.73
N ILE A 26 2.44 8.38 12.06
CA ILE A 26 1.02 8.30 11.76
C ILE A 26 0.86 8.54 10.26
N PRO A 27 0.83 7.48 9.44
CA PRO A 27 0.67 7.61 8.00
C PRO A 27 -0.68 8.23 7.64
N PRO A 28 -0.76 9.04 6.55
CA PRO A 28 -2.03 9.56 6.03
C PRO A 28 -3.08 8.48 5.79
N SER A 29 -2.65 7.28 5.37
CA SER A 29 -3.53 6.10 5.20
C SER A 29 -4.34 5.76 6.45
N SER A 30 -3.85 6.02 7.65
CA SER A 30 -4.63 5.84 8.88
C SER A 30 -5.86 6.76 8.92
N SER A 31 -5.68 8.03 8.57
CA SER A 31 -6.77 9.01 8.51
C SER A 31 -7.72 8.71 7.35
N LEU A 32 -7.18 8.31 6.20
CA LEU A 32 -7.98 7.93 5.03
C LEU A 32 -8.88 6.72 5.33
N ALA A 33 -8.35 5.69 6.00
CA ALA A 33 -9.10 4.51 6.40
C ALA A 33 -10.23 4.85 7.39
N LEU A 34 -9.96 5.70 8.39
CA LEU A 34 -10.97 6.18 9.35
C LEU A 34 -12.06 7.03 8.68
N GLN A 35 -11.76 7.66 7.56
CA GLN A 35 -12.73 8.42 6.74
C GLN A 35 -13.50 7.52 5.75
N GLY A 36 -13.18 6.24 5.66
CA GLY A 36 -13.90 5.27 4.85
C GLY A 36 -13.12 4.63 3.70
N ALA A 37 -11.85 4.96 3.49
CA ALA A 37 -11.06 4.28 2.46
C ALA A 37 -10.95 2.78 2.76
N GLU A 38 -11.35 1.97 1.83
CA GLU A 38 -11.28 0.50 1.89
C GLU A 38 -10.03 -0.03 1.22
N ILE A 39 -9.53 0.70 0.23
CA ILE A 39 -8.28 0.43 -0.46
C ILE A 39 -7.36 1.65 -0.34
N LEU A 40 -6.11 1.41 -0.05
CA LEU A 40 -5.06 2.41 0.09
C LEU A 40 -4.00 2.18 -0.97
N PHE A 41 -3.69 3.19 -1.75
CA PHE A 41 -2.62 3.16 -2.74
C PHE A 41 -1.42 3.96 -2.25
N ASN A 42 -0.22 3.42 -2.42
CA ASN A 42 1.02 4.15 -2.22
C ASN A 42 1.85 4.10 -3.50
N LEU A 43 2.06 5.26 -4.10
CA LEU A 43 2.88 5.44 -5.28
C LEU A 43 4.26 5.93 -4.84
N SER A 44 5.30 5.15 -5.13
CA SER A 44 6.59 5.31 -4.50
C SER A 44 7.76 5.35 -5.49
N ALA A 45 8.79 6.07 -5.11
CA ALA A 45 10.14 5.94 -5.63
C ALA A 45 11.06 5.48 -4.47
N ASP A 46 10.74 4.31 -3.92
CA ASP A 46 11.41 3.77 -2.76
C ASP A 46 12.72 3.09 -3.17
N ASN A 47 13.84 3.69 -2.78
CA ASN A 47 15.16 3.17 -3.08
C ASN A 47 15.46 1.89 -2.30
N GLU A 48 16.18 0.98 -2.92
CA GLU A 48 16.57 -0.28 -2.31
C GLU A 48 17.77 -0.12 -1.38
N GLY A 49 17.76 -0.88 -0.29
CA GLY A 49 18.86 -0.96 0.67
C GLY A 49 18.91 -2.34 1.30
N ILE A 50 20.04 -2.70 1.89
CA ILE A 50 20.22 -4.00 2.55
C ILE A 50 19.21 -4.15 3.68
N GLY A 51 18.38 -5.19 3.62
CA GLY A 51 17.35 -5.49 4.62
C GLY A 51 16.09 -4.63 4.55
N LYS A 52 16.07 -3.58 3.71
CA LYS A 52 14.94 -2.64 3.62
C LYS A 52 13.65 -3.29 3.12
N HIS A 53 13.75 -4.23 2.18
CA HIS A 53 12.58 -4.91 1.63
C HIS A 53 11.74 -5.63 2.70
N ASN A 54 12.37 -6.37 3.60
CA ASN A 54 11.66 -7.07 4.66
C ASN A 54 10.97 -6.09 5.62
N TYR A 55 11.63 -4.98 5.91
CA TYR A 55 11.04 -3.91 6.72
C TYR A 55 9.86 -3.25 6.00
N LEU A 56 9.97 -2.95 4.71
CA LEU A 56 8.89 -2.43 3.88
C LEU A 56 7.67 -3.37 3.89
N CYS A 57 7.89 -4.67 3.66
CA CYS A 57 6.81 -5.67 3.71
C CYS A 57 6.12 -5.68 5.08
N SER A 58 6.90 -5.59 6.17
CA SER A 58 6.36 -5.52 7.53
C SER A 58 5.54 -4.26 7.77
N LEU A 59 5.99 -3.10 7.28
CA LEU A 59 5.24 -1.85 7.38
C LEU A 59 3.90 -1.92 6.64
N ILE A 60 3.92 -2.39 5.39
CA ILE A 60 2.71 -2.51 4.57
C ILE A 60 1.73 -3.50 5.21
N SER A 61 2.22 -4.66 5.63
CA SER A 61 1.40 -5.68 6.32
C SER A 61 0.72 -5.09 7.55
N GLN A 62 1.49 -4.43 8.43
CA GLN A 62 0.93 -3.83 9.64
C GLN A 62 -0.03 -2.69 9.35
N GLN A 63 0.25 -1.85 8.35
CA GLN A 63 -0.62 -0.74 8.00
C GLN A 63 -1.92 -1.24 7.38
N SER A 64 -1.86 -2.22 6.48
CA SER A 64 -3.03 -2.91 5.93
C SER A 64 -3.89 -3.51 7.04
N ALA A 65 -3.28 -4.22 8.00
CA ALA A 65 -4.00 -4.84 9.13
C ALA A 65 -4.63 -3.80 10.07
N ARG A 66 -3.88 -2.75 10.45
CA ARG A 66 -4.41 -1.69 11.33
C ARG A 66 -5.56 -0.92 10.70
N CYS A 67 -5.48 -0.69 9.41
CA CYS A 67 -6.53 -0.01 8.66
C CYS A 67 -7.68 -0.93 8.25
N ILE A 68 -7.56 -2.25 8.44
CA ILE A 68 -8.49 -3.26 7.93
C ILE A 68 -8.83 -2.92 6.48
N ALA A 69 -7.80 -2.87 5.64
CA ALA A 69 -7.88 -2.34 4.27
C ALA A 69 -7.05 -3.18 3.30
N GLY A 70 -7.41 -3.11 2.03
CA GLY A 70 -6.49 -3.43 0.96
C GLY A 70 -5.38 -2.38 0.90
N TYR A 71 -4.12 -2.79 0.73
CA TYR A 71 -3.00 -1.87 0.55
C TYR A 71 -2.21 -2.24 -0.69
N VAL A 72 -2.14 -1.32 -1.63
CA VAL A 72 -1.48 -1.50 -2.92
C VAL A 72 -0.27 -0.57 -2.98
N PHE A 73 0.91 -1.14 -2.97
CA PHE A 73 2.18 -0.42 -3.07
C PHE A 73 2.79 -0.64 -4.45
N CYS A 74 3.20 0.43 -5.10
CA CYS A 74 3.90 0.40 -6.38
C CYS A 74 5.09 1.34 -6.36
N SER A 75 6.28 0.80 -6.61
CA SER A 75 7.52 1.58 -6.66
C SER A 75 8.18 1.48 -8.04
N CYS A 76 8.92 2.51 -8.38
CA CYS A 76 9.72 2.53 -9.60
C CYS A 76 10.77 1.41 -9.63
N GLY A 77 11.25 1.06 -10.82
CA GLY A 77 12.16 -0.04 -11.06
C GLY A 77 13.27 0.28 -12.02
N PHE A 78 13.67 -0.73 -12.79
CA PHE A 78 14.73 -0.58 -13.79
C PHE A 78 14.41 0.56 -14.79
N GLY A 79 15.41 1.38 -15.07
CA GLY A 79 15.28 2.56 -15.93
C GLY A 79 15.06 3.86 -15.16
N GLU A 80 14.56 3.80 -13.93
CA GLU A 80 14.41 4.93 -13.01
C GLU A 80 15.64 5.11 -12.09
N SER A 81 16.49 4.07 -12.00
CA SER A 81 17.70 4.09 -11.16
C SER A 81 18.69 5.16 -11.64
N THR A 82 19.33 5.81 -10.69
CA THR A 82 20.35 6.85 -10.91
C THR A 82 21.73 6.35 -10.49
N THR A 83 22.74 7.22 -10.54
CA THR A 83 24.09 6.92 -10.04
C THR A 83 24.11 6.67 -8.54
N ASP A 84 23.15 7.24 -7.79
CA ASP A 84 23.17 7.26 -6.33
C ASP A 84 22.20 6.25 -5.71
N VAL A 85 21.15 5.86 -6.43
CA VAL A 85 20.08 5.00 -5.91
C VAL A 85 19.69 3.91 -6.90
N VAL A 86 19.28 2.77 -6.35
CA VAL A 86 18.74 1.63 -7.11
C VAL A 86 17.30 1.39 -6.69
N PHE A 87 16.44 1.14 -7.66
CA PHE A 87 15.04 0.79 -7.43
C PHE A 87 14.77 -0.65 -7.84
N ALA A 88 14.09 -1.37 -6.97
CA ALA A 88 13.84 -2.81 -7.18
C ALA A 88 12.57 -3.13 -7.98
N GLY A 89 11.68 -2.16 -8.18
CA GLY A 89 10.40 -2.37 -8.84
C GLY A 89 9.41 -3.16 -7.96
N ASN A 90 9.34 -2.82 -6.68
CA ASN A 90 8.39 -3.45 -5.76
C ASN A 90 6.95 -3.10 -6.13
N GLY A 91 6.16 -4.13 -6.48
CA GLY A 91 4.70 -4.09 -6.52
C GLY A 91 4.18 -5.07 -5.48
N LEU A 92 3.36 -4.61 -4.54
CA LEU A 92 2.89 -5.42 -3.42
C LEU A 92 1.40 -5.15 -3.21
N ILE A 93 0.61 -6.21 -3.05
CA ILE A 93 -0.81 -6.12 -2.72
C ILE A 93 -1.03 -6.87 -1.41
N TYR A 94 -1.55 -6.17 -0.42
CA TYR A 94 -1.92 -6.73 0.88
C TYR A 94 -3.41 -6.54 1.13
N GLU A 95 -4.00 -7.46 1.87
CA GLU A 95 -5.35 -7.36 2.41
C GLU A 95 -5.33 -7.72 3.88
N ASN A 96 -5.80 -6.81 4.74
CA ASN A 96 -5.90 -7.02 6.19
C ASN A 96 -4.66 -7.71 6.79
N GLY A 97 -3.47 -7.25 6.38
CA GLY A 97 -2.18 -7.75 6.85
C GLY A 97 -1.60 -8.94 6.07
N SER A 98 -2.39 -9.60 5.23
CA SER A 98 -1.95 -10.75 4.45
C SER A 98 -1.44 -10.32 3.07
N LEU A 99 -0.30 -10.86 2.65
CA LEU A 99 0.21 -10.66 1.30
C LEU A 99 -0.66 -11.44 0.30
N ILE A 100 -1.19 -10.74 -0.69
CA ILE A 100 -2.01 -11.32 -1.77
C ILE A 100 -1.13 -11.61 -2.98
N GLU A 101 -0.41 -10.60 -3.48
CA GLU A 101 0.43 -10.72 -4.66
C GLU A 101 1.64 -9.79 -4.61
N TYR A 102 2.66 -10.11 -5.40
CA TYR A 102 3.88 -9.30 -5.48
C TYR A 102 4.57 -9.39 -6.85
N SER A 103 5.32 -8.35 -7.21
CA SER A 103 6.18 -8.33 -8.39
C SER A 103 7.53 -9.01 -8.14
N LYS A 104 8.17 -9.46 -9.21
CA LYS A 104 9.58 -9.88 -9.16
C LYS A 104 10.46 -8.64 -9.04
N ARG A 105 11.27 -8.61 -7.98
CA ARG A 105 12.25 -7.53 -7.76
C ARG A 105 13.41 -7.61 -8.76
N PHE A 106 13.97 -6.45 -9.07
CA PHE A 106 15.12 -6.31 -9.98
C PHE A 106 14.87 -6.90 -11.37
N SER A 107 13.64 -6.82 -11.88
CA SER A 107 13.32 -7.17 -13.25
C SER A 107 13.75 -6.05 -14.20
N PHE A 108 14.33 -6.42 -15.34
CA PHE A 108 14.62 -5.48 -16.44
C PHE A 108 13.40 -5.21 -17.33
N GLU A 109 12.33 -5.97 -17.13
CA GLU A 109 11.10 -5.86 -17.90
C GLU A 109 9.99 -5.25 -17.05
N GLY A 110 9.09 -4.52 -17.71
CA GLY A 110 7.86 -4.04 -17.07
C GLY A 110 7.00 -5.20 -16.61
N GLN A 111 6.38 -5.05 -15.46
CA GLN A 111 5.53 -6.07 -14.85
C GLN A 111 4.16 -5.50 -14.52
N VAL A 112 3.15 -6.37 -14.59
CA VAL A 112 1.81 -6.09 -14.08
C VAL A 112 1.51 -7.14 -13.01
N VAL A 113 1.09 -6.67 -11.84
CA VAL A 113 0.63 -7.51 -10.73
C VAL A 113 -0.86 -7.35 -10.61
N ILE A 114 -1.58 -8.46 -10.58
CA ILE A 114 -3.04 -8.49 -10.47
C ILE A 114 -3.41 -9.32 -9.25
N GLY A 115 -4.21 -8.75 -8.36
CA GLY A 115 -4.73 -9.43 -7.18
C GLY A 115 -6.18 -9.03 -6.93
N GLU A 116 -6.90 -9.88 -6.20
CA GLU A 116 -8.27 -9.63 -5.77
C GLU A 116 -8.29 -9.27 -4.30
N ILE A 117 -9.07 -8.25 -3.93
CA ILE A 117 -9.30 -7.80 -2.56
C ILE A 117 -10.78 -7.98 -2.24
N ASP A 118 -11.10 -8.71 -1.17
CA ASP A 118 -12.46 -8.92 -0.70
C ASP A 118 -12.94 -7.72 0.15
N VAL A 119 -13.45 -6.70 -0.54
CA VAL A 119 -13.94 -5.46 0.10
C VAL A 119 -15.10 -5.74 1.06
N GLU A 120 -15.98 -6.69 0.73
CA GLU A 120 -17.09 -7.05 1.61
C GLU A 120 -16.60 -7.68 2.92
N HIS A 121 -15.59 -8.52 2.85
CA HIS A 121 -14.93 -9.06 4.05
C HIS A 121 -14.32 -7.94 4.89
N LEU A 122 -13.60 -7.00 4.29
CA LEU A 122 -13.05 -5.84 5.00
C LEU A 122 -14.14 -5.01 5.70
N ARG A 123 -15.29 -4.80 5.06
CA ARG A 123 -16.46 -4.12 5.64
C ARG A 123 -17.00 -4.86 6.85
N ILE A 124 -17.11 -6.19 6.78
CA ILE A 124 -17.54 -7.02 7.88
C ILE A 124 -16.56 -6.92 9.05
N GLU A 125 -15.26 -7.08 8.80
CA GLU A 125 -14.22 -6.97 9.81
C GLU A 125 -14.24 -5.61 10.51
N ARG A 126 -14.40 -4.50 9.79
CA ARG A 126 -14.52 -3.16 10.37
C ARG A 126 -15.75 -3.01 11.27
N ARG A 127 -16.89 -3.65 10.94
CA ARG A 127 -18.12 -3.58 11.74
C ARG A 127 -18.01 -4.34 13.04
N VAL A 128 -17.28 -5.44 13.06
CA VAL A 128 -17.14 -6.29 14.27
C VAL A 128 -15.97 -5.87 15.15
N ASN A 129 -15.02 -5.14 14.61
CA ASN A 129 -13.84 -4.68 15.34
C ASN A 129 -14.15 -3.41 16.13
N THR A 130 -14.31 -3.54 17.44
CA THR A 130 -14.65 -2.42 18.34
C THR A 130 -13.53 -1.43 18.58
N THR A 131 -12.32 -1.68 18.08
CA THR A 131 -11.16 -0.78 18.21
C THR A 131 -10.88 0.00 16.92
N PHE A 132 -11.57 -0.31 15.84
CA PHE A 132 -11.34 0.37 14.57
C PHE A 132 -11.92 1.78 14.54
N ALA A 133 -13.06 2.04 15.15
CA ALA A 133 -13.70 3.36 15.38
C ALA A 133 -15.23 3.24 15.46
#